data_c5d78ee9537db02eb4cb12db907b5e6f
#
_entry.id   c5d78ee9537db02eb4cb12db907b5e6f
#
_cell.length_a   1.000
_cell.length_b   1.000
_cell.length_c   1.000
_cell.angle_alpha   90.00
_cell.angle_beta   90.00
_cell.angle_gamma   90.00
#
_symmetry.space_group_name_H-M   'P 1'
#
loop_
_entity.id
_entity.type
_entity.pdbx_description
1 polymer ?
#
loop_
_entity_poly.entity_id
_entity_poly.type
_entity_poly.pdbx_seq_one_letter_code
_entity_poly.pdbx_strand_id
1 'polypeptide(L)'
;MLEVIWDGLKDSFLMAWEVWWALVLGFAISAVVQAWVPRRRIESALSGSGPRPVALATGLGAASSSCSYAAIAIAKSLFQKGASAVTALAFQFASTNLVWELGLVLWVLIGWQFTAAEYVGGIVMIALMAVMLRGFVSPRLEAHAREHAQRADSGHQHHSAEMQVGWRERLTSVDAWSDVAHNFRGDWQMLWKEISVGFLLAGFIAQLGDDFFNGLFVQNAPSAVTTIENVLVGPVIAVLSFVCSVGNVPLAAVLWSGGISFGGVLAFLFADLIVLPIVLAYRKYYGAAFALRITALMFVTMVLAALAVDGLFSALGLIPSGPRPTRGDIFGSVQVDYKLALNILGVAIFAIFFWLTSRRGATDPMCGMKVDKGKALTAERDGHTYFFCSEHCRHGFERQRA
;
A
#
# COMPACT_ATOMS: atom_id res chain seq x y z
N MET A 1 -34.16 -0.54 6.97
CA MET A 1 -33.28 -0.38 5.79
C MET A 1 -32.62 1.00 5.75
N LEU A 2 -33.34 2.13 5.83
CA LEU A 2 -32.75 3.48 5.87
C LEU A 2 -31.85 3.70 7.09
N GLU A 3 -32.22 3.20 8.26
CA GLU A 3 -31.41 3.26 9.48
C GLU A 3 -30.06 2.54 9.31
N VAL A 4 -30.08 1.32 8.77
CA VAL A 4 -28.85 0.55 8.51
C VAL A 4 -27.91 1.28 7.54
N ILE A 5 -28.48 1.91 6.49
CA ILE A 5 -27.70 2.71 5.55
C ILE A 5 -27.10 3.94 6.26
N TRP A 6 -27.90 4.64 7.06
CA TRP A 6 -27.43 5.80 7.81
C TRP A 6 -26.34 5.45 8.80
N ASP A 7 -26.55 4.38 9.58
CA ASP A 7 -25.58 3.91 10.57
C ASP A 7 -24.27 3.44 9.89
N GLY A 8 -24.37 2.71 8.77
CA GLY A 8 -23.20 2.30 8.00
C GLY A 8 -22.39 3.49 7.47
N LEU A 9 -23.04 4.52 6.93
CA LEU A 9 -22.38 5.75 6.47
C LEU A 9 -21.77 6.55 7.63
N LYS A 10 -22.51 6.67 8.73
CA LYS A 10 -22.05 7.34 9.95
C LYS A 10 -20.80 6.68 10.51
N ASP A 11 -20.81 5.36 10.63
CA ASP A 11 -19.67 4.60 11.12
C ASP A 11 -18.46 4.71 10.19
N SER A 12 -18.67 4.63 8.88
CA SER A 12 -17.62 4.87 7.89
C SER A 12 -16.97 6.24 8.05
N PHE A 13 -17.77 7.28 8.26
CA PHE A 13 -17.28 8.65 8.49
C PHE A 13 -16.54 8.78 9.81
N LEU A 14 -17.07 8.26 10.90
CA LEU A 14 -16.44 8.33 12.23
C LEU A 14 -15.09 7.62 12.23
N MET A 15 -15.00 6.43 11.62
CA MET A 15 -13.75 5.71 11.48
C MET A 15 -12.73 6.48 10.64
N ALA A 16 -13.15 7.07 9.52
CA ALA A 16 -12.28 7.91 8.70
C ALA A 16 -11.78 9.13 9.49
N TRP A 17 -12.63 9.75 10.31
CA TRP A 17 -12.27 10.86 11.20
C TRP A 17 -11.26 10.45 12.26
N GLU A 18 -11.44 9.27 12.86
CA GLU A 18 -10.54 8.74 13.91
C GLU A 18 -9.09 8.63 13.43
N VAL A 19 -8.88 8.27 12.17
CA VAL A 19 -7.55 8.05 11.59
C VAL A 19 -7.09 9.13 10.61
N TRP A 20 -7.88 10.17 10.40
CA TRP A 20 -7.59 11.22 9.43
C TRP A 20 -6.18 11.82 9.58
N TRP A 21 -5.81 12.21 10.79
CA TRP A 21 -4.49 12.76 11.08
C TRP A 21 -3.36 11.78 10.77
N ALA A 22 -3.56 10.49 11.08
CA ALA A 22 -2.57 9.45 10.84
C ALA A 22 -2.37 9.20 9.35
N LEU A 23 -3.46 9.18 8.56
CA LEU A 23 -3.41 9.11 7.10
C LEU A 23 -2.66 10.30 6.50
N VAL A 24 -3.01 11.53 6.89
CA VAL A 24 -2.38 12.73 6.35
C VAL A 24 -0.89 12.77 6.71
N LEU A 25 -0.55 12.46 7.97
CA LEU A 25 0.84 12.43 8.43
C LEU A 25 1.64 11.34 7.72
N GLY A 26 1.07 10.13 7.59
CA GLY A 26 1.69 9.03 6.88
C GLY A 26 1.99 9.38 5.43
N PHE A 27 1.01 9.88 4.69
CA PHE A 27 1.21 10.31 3.30
C PHE A 27 2.17 11.52 3.18
N ALA A 28 2.19 12.43 4.15
CA ALA A 28 3.14 13.55 4.15
C ALA A 28 4.58 13.05 4.32
N ILE A 29 4.84 12.12 5.25
CA ILE A 29 6.15 11.49 5.44
C ILE A 29 6.56 10.73 4.18
N SER A 30 5.65 9.93 3.61
CA SER A 30 5.85 9.21 2.35
C SER A 30 6.25 10.16 1.22
N ALA A 31 5.51 11.26 1.04
CA ALA A 31 5.77 12.24 0.01
C ALA A 31 7.14 12.92 0.16
N VAL A 32 7.58 13.20 1.40
CA VAL A 32 8.93 13.71 1.69
C VAL A 32 9.98 12.71 1.25
N VAL A 33 9.82 11.43 1.62
CA VAL A 33 10.77 10.39 1.25
C VAL A 33 10.83 10.23 -0.27
N GLN A 34 9.67 10.16 -0.95
CA GLN A 34 9.58 10.05 -2.41
C GLN A 34 10.25 11.24 -3.14
N ALA A 35 10.09 12.46 -2.61
CA ALA A 35 10.69 13.65 -3.22
C ALA A 35 12.21 13.73 -3.01
N TRP A 36 12.72 13.25 -1.87
CA TRP A 36 14.10 13.50 -1.46
C TRP A 36 15.03 12.32 -1.65
N VAL A 37 14.53 11.08 -1.86
CA VAL A 37 15.33 9.88 -2.14
C VAL A 37 15.46 9.65 -3.66
N PRO A 38 16.68 9.76 -4.26
CA PRO A 38 16.86 9.61 -5.70
C PRO A 38 16.61 8.18 -6.20
N ARG A 39 15.71 8.00 -7.16
CA ARG A 39 15.38 6.67 -7.74
C ARG A 39 16.57 5.97 -8.40
N ARG A 40 17.50 6.71 -9.04
CA ARG A 40 18.67 6.12 -9.71
C ARG A 40 19.62 5.39 -8.74
N ARG A 41 19.71 5.85 -7.49
CA ARG A 41 20.47 5.13 -6.44
C ARG A 41 19.83 3.79 -6.10
N ILE A 42 18.51 3.71 -6.17
CA ILE A 42 17.75 2.47 -5.96
C ILE A 42 18.09 1.44 -7.04
N GLU A 43 18.06 1.84 -8.30
CA GLU A 43 18.25 0.95 -9.45
C GLU A 43 19.68 0.37 -9.54
N SER A 44 20.70 1.20 -9.33
CA SER A 44 22.12 0.77 -9.41
C SER A 44 22.54 -0.16 -8.28
N ALA A 45 21.89 -0.09 -7.12
CA ALA A 45 22.26 -0.84 -5.94
C ALA A 45 21.56 -2.22 -5.85
N LEU A 46 20.54 -2.48 -6.66
CA LEU A 46 19.68 -3.66 -6.56
C LEU A 46 19.97 -4.77 -7.59
N SER A 47 21.06 -4.67 -8.36
CA SER A 47 21.49 -5.75 -9.25
C SER A 47 22.02 -6.93 -8.44
N GLY A 48 21.40 -8.12 -8.59
CA GLY A 48 21.81 -9.38 -7.94
C GLY A 48 20.76 -10.04 -7.06
N SER A 49 21.06 -11.24 -6.56
CA SER A 49 20.16 -12.06 -5.75
C SER A 49 20.67 -12.35 -4.33
N GLY A 50 21.77 -11.74 -3.93
CA GLY A 50 22.39 -11.93 -2.62
C GLY A 50 21.60 -11.28 -1.46
N PRO A 51 22.01 -11.52 -0.21
CA PRO A 51 21.32 -10.94 0.96
C PRO A 51 21.42 -9.39 1.02
N ARG A 52 22.52 -8.81 0.52
CA ARG A 52 22.69 -7.35 0.47
C ARG A 52 21.70 -6.66 -0.46
N PRO A 53 21.53 -7.05 -1.75
CA PRO A 53 20.48 -6.50 -2.61
C PRO A 53 19.07 -6.64 -2.02
N VAL A 54 18.76 -7.78 -1.39
CA VAL A 54 17.43 -8.00 -0.75
C VAL A 54 17.23 -7.05 0.43
N ALA A 55 18.19 -6.93 1.34
CA ALA A 55 18.10 -6.01 2.48
C ALA A 55 17.99 -4.55 2.02
N LEU A 56 18.75 -4.16 0.99
CA LEU A 56 18.70 -2.83 0.42
C LEU A 56 17.34 -2.57 -0.28
N ALA A 57 16.84 -3.55 -1.03
CA ALA A 57 15.51 -3.49 -1.64
C ALA A 57 14.41 -3.33 -0.60
N THR A 58 14.52 -4.06 0.52
CA THR A 58 13.60 -3.95 1.66
C THR A 58 13.63 -2.55 2.27
N GLY A 59 14.82 -2.01 2.58
CA GLY A 59 14.95 -0.66 3.14
C GLY A 59 14.45 0.43 2.19
N LEU A 60 14.77 0.31 0.90
CA LEU A 60 14.33 1.26 -0.12
C LEU A 60 12.83 1.12 -0.43
N GLY A 61 12.29 -0.09 -0.39
CA GLY A 61 10.86 -0.35 -0.51
C GLY A 61 10.09 0.33 0.62
N ALA A 62 10.46 0.06 1.87
CA ALA A 62 9.87 0.69 3.05
C ALA A 62 9.95 2.23 3.00
N ALA A 63 11.07 2.77 2.52
CA ALA A 63 11.25 4.21 2.36
C ALA A 63 10.48 4.80 1.17
N SER A 64 10.19 4.01 0.11
CA SER A 64 9.49 4.51 -1.08
C SER A 64 8.01 4.72 -0.85
N SER A 65 7.44 4.01 0.12
CA SER A 65 6.01 4.01 0.47
C SER A 65 5.12 4.16 -0.76
N SER A 66 4.91 3.07 -1.46
CA SER A 66 4.17 3.08 -2.72
C SER A 66 2.87 2.29 -2.57
N CYS A 67 1.80 2.72 -3.22
CA CYS A 67 0.61 1.87 -3.32
C CYS A 67 0.96 0.57 -4.05
N SER A 68 0.18 -0.49 -3.82
CA SER A 68 0.43 -1.83 -4.39
C SER A 68 0.63 -1.80 -5.92
N TYR A 69 -0.09 -0.95 -6.65
CA TYR A 69 0.07 -0.80 -8.11
C TYR A 69 1.39 -0.11 -8.49
N ALA A 70 1.78 0.95 -7.78
CA ALA A 70 3.06 1.61 -8.02
C ALA A 70 4.22 0.69 -7.62
N ALA A 71 4.09 -0.05 -6.52
CA ALA A 71 5.06 -1.05 -6.08
C ALA A 71 5.32 -2.12 -7.13
N ILE A 72 4.26 -2.64 -7.79
CA ILE A 72 4.39 -3.59 -8.90
C ILE A 72 5.11 -2.97 -10.10
N ALA A 73 4.77 -1.73 -10.47
CA ALA A 73 5.38 -1.06 -11.61
C ALA A 73 6.88 -0.83 -11.37
N ILE A 74 7.26 -0.44 -10.15
CA ILE A 74 8.67 -0.29 -9.76
C ILE A 74 9.36 -1.65 -9.72
N ALA A 75 8.76 -2.67 -9.10
CA ALA A 75 9.30 -4.04 -9.06
C ALA A 75 9.52 -4.60 -10.47
N LYS A 76 8.57 -4.39 -11.40
CA LYS A 76 8.73 -4.71 -12.83
C LYS A 76 9.94 -4.02 -13.42
N SER A 77 10.08 -2.70 -13.21
CA SER A 77 11.21 -1.92 -13.74
C SER A 77 12.56 -2.43 -13.21
N LEU A 78 12.64 -2.70 -11.89
CA LEU A 78 13.82 -3.30 -11.27
C LEU A 78 14.15 -4.67 -11.87
N PHE A 79 13.15 -5.51 -12.05
CA PHE A 79 13.27 -6.84 -12.64
C PHE A 79 13.75 -6.78 -14.09
N GLN A 80 13.22 -5.87 -14.90
CA GLN A 80 13.67 -5.62 -16.28
C GLN A 80 15.13 -5.16 -16.36
N LYS A 81 15.57 -4.34 -15.39
CA LYS A 81 16.95 -3.80 -15.30
C LYS A 81 17.95 -4.77 -14.69
N GLY A 82 17.57 -6.02 -14.41
CA GLY A 82 18.48 -7.06 -13.98
C GLY A 82 18.42 -7.45 -12.51
N ALA A 83 17.56 -6.82 -11.70
CA ALA A 83 17.28 -7.31 -10.35
C ALA A 83 16.69 -8.73 -10.42
N SER A 84 17.01 -9.59 -9.46
CA SER A 84 16.38 -10.91 -9.37
C SER A 84 14.90 -10.79 -8.99
N ALA A 85 14.11 -11.82 -9.26
CA ALA A 85 12.72 -11.89 -8.80
C ALA A 85 12.64 -11.70 -7.27
N VAL A 86 13.58 -12.29 -6.52
CA VAL A 86 13.68 -12.14 -5.05
C VAL A 86 13.82 -10.68 -4.65
N THR A 87 14.73 -9.95 -5.26
CA THR A 87 15.02 -8.55 -4.94
C THR A 87 13.86 -7.63 -5.34
N ALA A 88 13.26 -7.87 -6.52
CA ALA A 88 12.12 -7.09 -7.00
C ALA A 88 10.87 -7.28 -6.11
N LEU A 89 10.58 -8.52 -5.70
CA LEU A 89 9.45 -8.81 -4.81
C LEU A 89 9.73 -8.38 -3.37
N ALA A 90 10.98 -8.45 -2.87
CA ALA A 90 11.34 -7.90 -1.56
C ALA A 90 11.06 -6.39 -1.49
N PHE A 91 11.43 -5.65 -2.54
CA PHE A 91 11.06 -4.24 -2.67
C PHE A 91 9.54 -4.04 -2.62
N GLN A 92 8.79 -4.85 -3.37
CA GLN A 92 7.33 -4.76 -3.45
C GLN A 92 6.67 -5.03 -2.09
N PHE A 93 7.02 -6.11 -1.39
CA PHE A 93 6.52 -6.40 -0.05
C PHE A 93 6.84 -5.28 0.95
N ALA A 94 8.07 -4.79 0.92
CA ALA A 94 8.49 -3.74 1.85
C ALA A 94 7.76 -2.42 1.61
N SER A 95 7.49 -2.08 0.34
CA SER A 95 6.82 -0.83 -0.04
C SER A 95 5.32 -0.81 0.21
N THR A 96 4.74 -1.92 0.66
CA THR A 96 3.33 -2.02 1.06
C THR A 96 3.15 -2.36 2.53
N ASN A 97 3.98 -3.26 3.09
CA ASN A 97 3.82 -3.77 4.46
C ASN A 97 4.75 -3.14 5.51
N LEU A 98 5.85 -2.48 5.09
CA LEU A 98 6.80 -1.85 6.03
C LEU A 98 6.74 -0.32 5.99
N VAL A 99 5.59 0.24 5.69
CA VAL A 99 5.41 1.67 5.43
C VAL A 99 4.78 2.40 6.61
N TRP A 100 5.14 3.67 6.76
CA TRP A 100 4.75 4.48 7.91
C TRP A 100 3.25 4.72 8.02
N GLU A 101 2.59 4.98 6.90
CA GLU A 101 1.15 5.24 6.87
C GLU A 101 0.35 4.03 7.34
N LEU A 102 0.71 2.82 6.89
CA LEU A 102 0.06 1.60 7.35
C LEU A 102 0.26 1.39 8.85
N GLY A 103 1.50 1.54 9.33
CA GLY A 103 1.83 1.39 10.74
C GLY A 103 1.09 2.38 11.65
N LEU A 104 0.99 3.65 11.24
CA LEU A 104 0.27 4.66 12.01
C LEU A 104 -1.24 4.37 12.08
N VAL A 105 -1.85 3.99 10.97
CA VAL A 105 -3.29 3.67 10.92
C VAL A 105 -3.60 2.41 11.73
N LEU A 106 -2.76 1.36 11.63
CA LEU A 106 -2.87 0.16 12.47
C LEU A 106 -2.78 0.49 13.95
N TRP A 107 -1.80 1.31 14.33
CA TRP A 107 -1.62 1.72 15.73
C TRP A 107 -2.86 2.39 16.30
N VAL A 108 -3.43 3.30 15.53
CA VAL A 108 -4.61 4.08 15.99
C VAL A 108 -5.87 3.22 16.06
N LEU A 109 -6.10 2.33 15.08
CA LEU A 109 -7.33 1.56 15.00
C LEU A 109 -7.34 0.30 15.86
N ILE A 110 -6.25 -0.46 15.85
CA ILE A 110 -6.23 -1.79 16.50
C ILE A 110 -5.06 -2.00 17.47
N GLY A 111 -4.17 -1.01 17.55
CA GLY A 111 -3.12 -0.96 18.58
C GLY A 111 -1.72 -1.31 18.08
N TRP A 112 -0.73 -1.01 18.92
CA TRP A 112 0.69 -1.16 18.60
C TRP A 112 1.11 -2.62 18.38
N GLN A 113 0.41 -3.58 18.99
CA GLN A 113 0.71 -5.00 18.83
C GLN A 113 0.54 -5.44 17.36
N PHE A 114 -0.52 -4.98 16.71
CA PHE A 114 -0.75 -5.25 15.30
C PHE A 114 0.26 -4.52 14.41
N THR A 115 0.63 -3.29 14.75
CA THR A 115 1.68 -2.56 14.03
C THR A 115 3.03 -3.28 14.12
N ALA A 116 3.40 -3.73 15.32
CA ALA A 116 4.64 -4.47 15.51
C ALA A 116 4.61 -5.81 14.77
N ALA A 117 3.47 -6.52 14.83
CA ALA A 117 3.27 -7.79 14.14
C ALA A 117 3.30 -7.63 12.62
N GLU A 118 2.74 -6.55 12.07
CA GLU A 118 2.80 -6.21 10.66
C GLU A 118 4.24 -6.03 10.19
N TYR A 119 5.04 -5.25 10.91
CA TYR A 119 6.44 -5.03 10.54
C TYR A 119 7.31 -6.28 10.70
N VAL A 120 7.14 -7.04 11.78
CA VAL A 120 7.84 -8.31 11.97
C VAL A 120 7.40 -9.29 10.87
N GLY A 121 6.11 -9.36 10.59
CA GLY A 121 5.55 -10.22 9.56
C GLY A 121 6.02 -9.85 8.16
N GLY A 122 6.11 -8.57 7.83
CA GLY A 122 6.66 -8.10 6.57
C GLY A 122 8.10 -8.55 6.35
N ILE A 123 8.94 -8.49 7.39
CA ILE A 123 10.32 -9.01 7.34
C ILE A 123 10.32 -10.53 7.17
N VAL A 124 9.49 -11.25 7.92
CA VAL A 124 9.34 -12.72 7.81
C VAL A 124 8.85 -13.12 6.42
N MET A 125 7.86 -12.41 5.86
CA MET A 125 7.37 -12.64 4.50
C MET A 125 8.48 -12.48 3.46
N ILE A 126 9.28 -11.41 3.54
CA ILE A 126 10.40 -11.18 2.62
C ILE A 126 11.42 -12.32 2.70
N ALA A 127 11.75 -12.75 3.92
CA ALA A 127 12.69 -13.86 4.13
C ALA A 127 12.14 -15.19 3.58
N LEU A 128 10.88 -15.53 3.90
CA LEU A 128 10.20 -16.74 3.41
C LEU A 128 10.08 -16.71 1.89
N MET A 129 9.65 -15.59 1.31
CA MET A 129 9.51 -15.45 -0.14
C MET A 129 10.86 -15.60 -0.84
N ALA A 130 11.95 -15.07 -0.27
CA ALA A 130 13.30 -15.24 -0.79
C ALA A 130 13.72 -16.71 -0.83
N VAL A 131 13.39 -17.49 0.21
CA VAL A 131 13.66 -18.93 0.26
C VAL A 131 12.79 -19.68 -0.75
N MET A 132 11.50 -19.39 -0.78
CA MET A 132 10.55 -20.06 -1.68
C MET A 132 10.84 -19.80 -3.16
N LEU A 133 11.17 -18.57 -3.53
CA LEU A 133 11.51 -18.25 -4.92
C LEU A 133 12.77 -19.00 -5.37
N ARG A 134 13.79 -19.09 -4.50
CA ARG A 134 15.00 -19.86 -4.82
C ARG A 134 14.74 -21.36 -4.99
N GLY A 135 13.80 -21.91 -4.21
CA GLY A 135 13.44 -23.32 -4.26
C GLY A 135 12.47 -23.70 -5.38
N PHE A 136 11.51 -22.85 -5.67
CA PHE A 136 10.36 -23.20 -6.53
C PHE A 136 10.30 -22.45 -7.87
N VAL A 137 11.15 -21.44 -8.09
CA VAL A 137 11.22 -20.73 -9.38
C VAL A 137 12.52 -21.09 -10.08
N SER A 138 12.39 -21.76 -11.22
CA SER A 138 13.57 -22.14 -12.02
C SER A 138 14.15 -20.90 -12.71
N PRO A 139 15.49 -20.86 -12.95
CA PRO A 139 16.14 -19.78 -13.69
C PRO A 139 15.56 -19.59 -15.11
N ARG A 140 15.09 -20.68 -15.74
CA ARG A 140 14.43 -20.62 -17.06
C ARG A 140 13.11 -19.88 -17.01
N LEU A 141 12.28 -20.14 -15.98
CA LEU A 141 11.00 -19.47 -15.79
C LEU A 141 11.21 -17.97 -15.49
N GLU A 142 12.21 -17.62 -14.67
CA GLU A 142 12.58 -16.24 -14.39
C GLU A 142 13.07 -15.51 -15.65
N ALA A 143 13.89 -16.16 -16.48
CA ALA A 143 14.38 -15.60 -17.75
C ALA A 143 13.22 -15.32 -18.73
N HIS A 144 12.28 -16.27 -18.89
CA HIS A 144 11.09 -16.08 -19.73
C HIS A 144 10.19 -14.95 -19.21
N ALA A 145 10.02 -14.86 -17.89
CA ALA A 145 9.24 -13.76 -17.28
C ALA A 145 9.92 -12.41 -17.52
N ARG A 146 11.24 -12.33 -17.46
CA ARG A 146 12.02 -11.10 -17.75
C ARG A 146 11.89 -10.69 -19.21
N GLU A 147 11.98 -11.65 -20.14
CA GLU A 147 11.77 -11.41 -21.57
C GLU A 147 10.34 -10.92 -21.86
N HIS A 148 9.33 -11.54 -21.22
CA HIS A 148 7.94 -11.08 -21.31
C HIS A 148 7.79 -9.66 -20.78
N ALA A 149 8.39 -9.34 -19.63
CA ALA A 149 8.35 -8.01 -19.03
C ALA A 149 8.99 -6.94 -19.93
N GLN A 150 10.13 -7.27 -20.58
CA GLN A 150 10.79 -6.38 -21.55
C GLN A 150 9.92 -6.08 -22.78
N ARG A 151 9.19 -7.07 -23.29
CA ARG A 151 8.25 -6.89 -24.41
C ARG A 151 7.00 -6.07 -24.02
N ALA A 152 6.56 -6.19 -22.78
CA ALA A 152 5.41 -5.43 -22.28
C ALA A 152 5.71 -3.95 -22.01
N ASP A 153 6.94 -3.49 -22.24
CA ASP A 153 7.37 -2.11 -21.96
C ASP A 153 7.28 -1.24 -23.21
N SER A 154 6.11 -0.71 -23.45
CA SER A 154 5.91 0.43 -24.33
C SER A 154 5.40 1.62 -23.51
N GLY A 155 6.32 2.31 -22.82
CA GLY A 155 6.12 3.73 -22.56
C GLY A 155 5.74 4.27 -21.20
N HIS A 156 6.24 3.73 -20.09
CA HIS A 156 6.08 4.42 -18.79
C HIS A 156 7.44 4.66 -18.10
N GLN A 157 8.16 5.69 -18.54
CA GLN A 157 9.30 6.21 -17.78
C GLN A 157 8.90 7.57 -17.18
N HIS A 158 8.73 7.61 -15.86
CA HIS A 158 8.65 8.87 -15.14
C HIS A 158 10.06 9.46 -15.02
N HIS A 159 10.34 10.49 -15.79
CA HIS A 159 11.56 11.31 -15.61
C HIS A 159 11.32 12.31 -14.47
N SER A 160 11.83 12.00 -13.29
CA SER A 160 12.02 13.02 -12.25
C SER A 160 13.39 13.66 -12.48
N ALA A 161 13.44 14.95 -12.74
CA ALA A 161 14.69 15.69 -12.80
C ALA A 161 15.36 15.64 -11.41
N GLU A 162 16.56 15.04 -11.32
CA GLU A 162 17.33 14.98 -10.08
C GLU A 162 17.84 16.38 -9.71
N MET A 163 17.30 16.98 -8.65
CA MET A 163 17.94 18.11 -8.02
C MET A 163 19.10 17.64 -7.15
N GLN A 164 20.33 17.97 -7.53
CA GLN A 164 21.58 17.72 -6.74
C GLN A 164 21.74 18.78 -5.64
N VAL A 165 20.73 18.96 -4.80
CA VAL A 165 20.72 19.98 -3.75
C VAL A 165 20.91 19.30 -2.39
N GLY A 166 21.70 19.90 -1.50
CA GLY A 166 21.93 19.41 -0.15
C GLY A 166 20.65 19.34 0.71
N TRP A 167 20.57 18.41 1.68
CA TRP A 167 19.37 18.20 2.50
C TRP A 167 18.91 19.47 3.26
N ARG A 168 19.84 20.32 3.71
CA ARG A 168 19.53 21.58 4.41
C ARG A 168 18.87 22.61 3.48
N GLU A 169 19.34 22.69 2.26
CA GLU A 169 18.79 23.57 1.25
C GLU A 169 17.39 23.12 0.79
N ARG A 170 17.12 21.81 0.79
CA ARG A 170 15.77 21.25 0.53
C ARG A 170 14.75 21.66 1.57
N LEU A 171 15.12 21.76 2.84
CA LEU A 171 14.21 22.18 3.92
C LEU A 171 13.71 23.62 3.73
N THR A 172 14.50 24.49 3.13
CA THR A 172 14.17 25.91 2.92
C THR A 172 13.67 26.22 1.51
N SER A 173 13.84 25.28 0.56
CA SER A 173 13.47 25.46 -0.83
C SER A 173 11.97 25.26 -1.06
N VAL A 174 11.29 26.26 -1.59
CA VAL A 174 9.88 26.16 -1.99
C VAL A 174 9.67 25.13 -3.10
N ASP A 175 10.67 24.94 -3.97
CA ASP A 175 10.60 23.95 -5.05
C ASP A 175 10.69 22.53 -4.54
N ALA A 176 11.51 22.26 -3.48
CA ALA A 176 11.56 20.97 -2.83
C ALA A 176 10.23 20.63 -2.12
N TRP A 177 9.58 21.61 -1.49
CA TRP A 177 8.26 21.43 -0.89
C TRP A 177 7.14 21.32 -1.94
N SER A 178 7.31 21.95 -3.11
CA SER A 178 6.40 21.73 -4.24
C SER A 178 6.43 20.28 -4.71
N ASP A 179 7.62 19.65 -4.79
CA ASP A 179 7.74 18.23 -5.12
C ASP A 179 7.04 17.34 -4.09
N VAL A 180 7.25 17.61 -2.80
CA VAL A 180 6.54 16.91 -1.71
C VAL A 180 5.03 17.06 -1.87
N ALA A 181 4.55 18.28 -2.09
CA ALA A 181 3.12 18.55 -2.25
C ALA A 181 2.51 17.84 -3.47
N HIS A 182 3.24 17.76 -4.60
CA HIS A 182 2.77 17.04 -5.79
C HIS A 182 2.74 15.53 -5.58
N ASN A 183 3.75 14.95 -4.91
CA ASN A 183 3.74 13.53 -4.53
C ASN A 183 2.58 13.22 -3.57
N PHE A 184 2.43 14.02 -2.51
CA PHE A 184 1.31 13.88 -1.55
C PHE A 184 -0.05 13.92 -2.25
N ARG A 185 -0.26 14.91 -3.13
CA ARG A 185 -1.50 15.02 -3.88
C ARG A 185 -1.69 13.86 -4.85
N GLY A 186 -0.61 13.40 -5.50
CA GLY A 186 -0.63 12.25 -6.39
C GLY A 186 -1.07 10.98 -5.68
N ASP A 187 -0.50 10.71 -4.50
CA ASP A 187 -0.87 9.56 -3.66
C ASP A 187 -2.35 9.62 -3.26
N TRP A 188 -2.85 10.78 -2.81
CA TRP A 188 -4.26 10.97 -2.52
C TRP A 188 -5.16 10.78 -3.75
N GLN A 189 -4.81 11.37 -4.90
CA GLN A 189 -5.59 11.22 -6.13
C GLN A 189 -5.67 9.77 -6.61
N MET A 190 -4.63 8.99 -6.35
CA MET A 190 -4.57 7.58 -6.73
C MET A 190 -5.34 6.69 -5.76
N LEU A 191 -5.29 6.96 -4.46
CA LEU A 191 -5.73 6.04 -3.39
C LEU A 191 -7.06 6.42 -2.74
N TRP A 192 -7.61 7.63 -2.95
CA TRP A 192 -8.81 8.08 -2.25
C TRP A 192 -10.02 7.17 -2.46
N LYS A 193 -10.16 6.55 -3.66
CA LYS A 193 -11.26 5.64 -3.96
C LYS A 193 -11.15 4.35 -3.16
N GLU A 194 -9.96 3.74 -3.16
CA GLU A 194 -9.68 2.51 -2.42
C GLU A 194 -9.82 2.71 -0.92
N ILE A 195 -9.31 3.82 -0.39
CA ILE A 195 -9.44 4.19 1.02
C ILE A 195 -10.93 4.40 1.37
N SER A 196 -11.67 5.16 0.54
CA SER A 196 -13.10 5.39 0.76
C SER A 196 -13.91 4.10 0.71
N VAL A 197 -13.62 3.21 -0.25
CA VAL A 197 -14.27 1.89 -0.33
C VAL A 197 -13.95 1.05 0.90
N GLY A 198 -12.70 1.08 1.39
CA GLY A 198 -12.30 0.39 2.62
C GLY A 198 -13.11 0.84 3.83
N PHE A 199 -13.25 2.15 4.05
CA PHE A 199 -14.07 2.69 5.14
C PHE A 199 -15.57 2.36 4.97
N LEU A 200 -16.10 2.47 3.75
CA LEU A 200 -17.50 2.11 3.48
C LEU A 200 -17.74 0.62 3.76
N LEU A 201 -16.91 -0.27 3.26
CA LEU A 201 -17.02 -1.70 3.52
C LEU A 201 -16.96 -1.98 5.04
N ALA A 202 -16.01 -1.39 5.76
CA ALA A 202 -15.90 -1.57 7.21
C ALA A 202 -17.17 -1.10 7.93
N GLY A 203 -17.70 0.10 7.62
CA GLY A 203 -18.91 0.64 8.23
C GLY A 203 -20.15 -0.20 7.98
N PHE A 204 -20.31 -0.76 6.76
CA PHE A 204 -21.46 -1.62 6.43
C PHE A 204 -21.30 -3.04 6.97
N ILE A 205 -20.11 -3.64 6.91
CA ILE A 205 -19.86 -4.98 7.44
C ILE A 205 -20.03 -5.01 8.96
N ALA A 206 -19.70 -3.94 9.66
CA ALA A 206 -19.94 -3.81 11.10
C ALA A 206 -21.43 -3.82 11.49
N GLN A 207 -22.35 -3.61 10.53
CA GLN A 207 -23.80 -3.72 10.76
C GLN A 207 -24.33 -5.17 10.72
N LEU A 208 -23.49 -6.13 10.26
CA LEU A 208 -23.93 -7.51 10.02
C LEU A 208 -24.18 -8.29 11.32
N GLY A 209 -23.70 -7.80 12.46
CA GLY A 209 -23.93 -8.42 13.77
C GLY A 209 -23.11 -9.69 14.03
N ASP A 210 -23.19 -10.15 15.29
CA ASP A 210 -22.38 -11.26 15.78
C ASP A 210 -22.69 -12.60 15.10
N ASP A 211 -23.94 -12.83 14.69
CA ASP A 211 -24.34 -14.08 14.03
C ASP A 211 -23.62 -14.28 12.69
N PHE A 212 -23.41 -13.20 11.93
CA PHE A 212 -22.64 -13.25 10.68
C PHE A 212 -21.17 -13.66 10.95
N PHE A 213 -20.53 -13.02 11.92
CA PHE A 213 -19.13 -13.32 12.25
C PHE A 213 -18.96 -14.70 12.88
N ASN A 214 -19.91 -15.14 13.72
CA ASN A 214 -19.93 -16.48 14.28
C ASN A 214 -20.11 -17.57 13.20
N GLY A 215 -20.80 -17.25 12.11
CA GLY A 215 -20.93 -18.14 10.94
C GLY A 215 -19.71 -18.12 10.02
N LEU A 216 -18.93 -17.03 10.03
CA LEU A 216 -17.75 -16.86 9.16
C LEU A 216 -16.48 -17.45 9.77
N PHE A 217 -16.33 -17.37 11.11
CA PHE A 217 -15.15 -17.83 11.83
C PHE A 217 -15.46 -18.98 12.78
N VAL A 218 -14.61 -19.99 12.79
CA VAL A 218 -14.71 -21.09 13.75
C VAL A 218 -14.23 -20.61 15.12
N GLN A 219 -15.17 -20.20 15.98
CA GLN A 219 -14.85 -19.66 17.31
C GLN A 219 -14.84 -20.71 18.43
N ASN A 220 -15.56 -21.82 18.27
CA ASN A 220 -15.77 -22.86 19.30
C ASN A 220 -14.84 -24.06 19.14
N ALA A 221 -13.69 -23.94 18.48
CA ALA A 221 -12.68 -24.97 18.31
C ALA A 221 -11.44 -24.66 19.17
N PRO A 222 -10.54 -25.67 19.39
CA PRO A 222 -9.24 -25.39 20.00
C PRO A 222 -8.51 -24.27 19.31
N SER A 223 -7.81 -23.42 20.07
CA SER A 223 -7.17 -22.20 19.56
C SER A 223 -6.32 -22.40 18.30
N ALA A 224 -5.59 -23.51 18.22
CA ALA A 224 -4.80 -23.84 17.04
C ALA A 224 -5.65 -24.08 15.78
N VAL A 225 -6.81 -24.72 15.90
CA VAL A 225 -7.73 -24.96 14.76
C VAL A 225 -8.34 -23.65 14.29
N THR A 226 -8.79 -22.83 15.24
CA THR A 226 -9.33 -21.48 14.95
C THR A 226 -8.29 -20.60 14.27
N THR A 227 -7.04 -20.59 14.75
CA THR A 227 -5.98 -19.81 14.14
C THR A 227 -5.68 -20.28 12.71
N ILE A 228 -5.55 -21.58 12.48
CA ILE A 228 -5.26 -22.14 11.14
C ILE A 228 -6.40 -21.81 10.16
N GLU A 229 -7.64 -22.01 10.57
CA GLU A 229 -8.82 -21.67 9.74
C GLU A 229 -8.83 -20.19 9.42
N ASN A 230 -8.73 -19.33 10.42
CA ASN A 230 -8.77 -17.88 10.24
C ASN A 230 -7.61 -17.34 9.37
N VAL A 231 -6.42 -17.92 9.49
CA VAL A 231 -5.24 -17.57 8.66
C VAL A 231 -5.45 -17.97 7.19
N LEU A 232 -6.26 -18.99 6.91
CA LEU A 232 -6.63 -19.36 5.54
C LEU A 232 -7.78 -18.52 5.00
N VAL A 233 -8.76 -18.20 5.85
CA VAL A 233 -9.94 -17.38 5.47
C VAL A 233 -9.57 -15.90 5.29
N GLY A 234 -8.68 -15.35 6.11
CA GLY A 234 -8.25 -13.95 6.04
C GLY A 234 -7.83 -13.50 4.65
N PRO A 235 -6.89 -14.18 3.98
CA PRO A 235 -6.50 -13.84 2.61
C PRO A 235 -7.63 -13.96 1.58
N VAL A 236 -8.57 -14.89 1.76
CA VAL A 236 -9.74 -15.02 0.88
C VAL A 236 -10.63 -13.78 0.99
N ILE A 237 -10.85 -13.29 2.22
CA ILE A 237 -11.62 -12.06 2.45
C ILE A 237 -10.89 -10.88 1.79
N ALA A 238 -9.58 -10.77 1.95
CA ALA A 238 -8.78 -9.69 1.34
C ALA A 238 -8.87 -9.71 -0.19
N VAL A 239 -8.76 -10.90 -0.82
CA VAL A 239 -8.91 -11.06 -2.27
C VAL A 239 -10.29 -10.58 -2.74
N LEU A 240 -11.35 -10.82 -1.96
CA LEU A 240 -12.72 -10.43 -2.30
C LEU A 240 -13.03 -8.96 -2.00
N SER A 241 -12.30 -8.32 -1.08
CA SER A 241 -12.53 -6.90 -0.72
C SER A 241 -12.02 -5.93 -1.77
N PHE A 242 -11.05 -6.32 -2.61
CA PHE A 242 -10.42 -5.49 -3.65
C PHE A 242 -9.84 -4.17 -3.15
N VAL A 243 -9.45 -4.08 -1.89
CA VAL A 243 -8.97 -2.86 -1.25
C VAL A 243 -7.44 -2.90 -1.12
N CYS A 244 -6.79 -1.75 -1.11
CA CYS A 244 -5.33 -1.63 -0.93
C CYS A 244 -4.93 -1.81 0.55
N SER A 245 -3.62 -1.95 0.84
CA SER A 245 -3.06 -2.19 2.18
C SER A 245 -3.65 -1.26 3.25
N VAL A 246 -3.61 0.06 3.02
CA VAL A 246 -4.12 1.05 3.98
C VAL A 246 -5.64 0.99 4.10
N GLY A 247 -6.34 0.77 2.99
CA GLY A 247 -7.80 0.62 2.95
C GLY A 247 -8.29 -0.65 3.63
N ASN A 248 -7.45 -1.69 3.74
CA ASN A 248 -7.78 -2.93 4.46
C ASN A 248 -7.77 -2.77 6.00
N VAL A 249 -7.07 -1.76 6.55
CA VAL A 249 -6.95 -1.60 8.01
C VAL A 249 -8.30 -1.38 8.71
N PRO A 250 -9.21 -0.52 8.21
CA PRO A 250 -10.56 -0.41 8.75
C PRO A 250 -11.31 -1.73 8.81
N LEU A 251 -11.25 -2.49 7.72
CA LEU A 251 -11.90 -3.81 7.66
C LEU A 251 -11.22 -4.82 8.60
N ALA A 252 -9.90 -4.79 8.74
CA ALA A 252 -9.15 -5.58 9.71
C ALA A 252 -9.61 -5.31 11.15
N ALA A 253 -9.87 -4.03 11.49
CA ALA A 253 -10.40 -3.66 12.80
C ALA A 253 -11.79 -4.26 13.06
N VAL A 254 -12.68 -4.21 12.06
CA VAL A 254 -14.02 -4.82 12.13
C VAL A 254 -13.93 -6.34 12.23
N LEU A 255 -13.08 -6.99 11.44
CA LEU A 255 -12.87 -8.44 11.52
C LEU A 255 -12.32 -8.86 12.90
N TRP A 256 -11.38 -8.06 13.45
CA TRP A 256 -10.85 -8.29 14.79
C TRP A 256 -11.94 -8.21 15.85
N SER A 257 -12.81 -7.19 15.82
CA SER A 257 -13.94 -7.08 16.73
C SER A 257 -14.94 -8.24 16.53
N GLY A 258 -15.14 -8.67 15.30
CA GLY A 258 -16.04 -9.76 14.92
C GLY A 258 -15.53 -11.19 15.25
N GLY A 259 -14.33 -11.33 15.81
CA GLY A 259 -13.91 -12.63 16.35
C GLY A 259 -12.78 -13.34 15.60
N ILE A 260 -12.26 -12.82 14.48
CA ILE A 260 -11.10 -13.42 13.79
C ILE A 260 -9.89 -13.52 14.73
N SER A 261 -9.05 -14.53 14.57
CA SER A 261 -7.82 -14.66 15.37
C SER A 261 -6.79 -13.59 15.02
N PHE A 262 -5.83 -13.34 15.92
CA PHE A 262 -4.73 -12.41 15.68
C PHE A 262 -3.98 -12.75 14.38
N GLY A 263 -3.58 -14.02 14.20
CA GLY A 263 -2.97 -14.49 12.96
C GLY A 263 -3.87 -14.34 11.73
N GLY A 264 -5.19 -14.48 11.89
CA GLY A 264 -6.17 -14.26 10.82
C GLY A 264 -6.21 -12.81 10.35
N VAL A 265 -6.14 -11.84 11.28
CA VAL A 265 -6.01 -10.40 10.93
C VAL A 265 -4.72 -10.15 10.15
N LEU A 266 -3.60 -10.71 10.62
CA LEU A 266 -2.32 -10.55 9.93
C LEU A 266 -2.34 -11.16 8.52
N ALA A 267 -2.88 -12.37 8.37
CA ALA A 267 -3.00 -13.01 7.07
C ALA A 267 -3.90 -12.21 6.10
N PHE A 268 -4.96 -11.59 6.61
CA PHE A 268 -5.81 -10.67 5.87
C PHE A 268 -5.04 -9.44 5.40
N LEU A 269 -4.28 -8.79 6.30
CA LEU A 269 -3.49 -7.59 5.98
C LEU A 269 -2.40 -7.89 4.96
N PHE A 270 -1.68 -9.00 5.12
CA PHE A 270 -0.60 -9.42 4.21
C PHE A 270 -1.07 -9.73 2.79
N ALA A 271 -2.36 -10.02 2.60
CA ALA A 271 -2.90 -10.48 1.32
C ALA A 271 -3.21 -9.38 0.30
N ASP A 272 -2.82 -8.14 0.56
CA ASP A 272 -3.02 -6.98 -0.33
C ASP A 272 -2.36 -7.12 -1.70
N LEU A 273 -1.30 -7.93 -1.80
CA LEU A 273 -0.54 -8.17 -3.04
C LEU A 273 -1.05 -9.36 -3.88
N ILE A 274 -2.10 -10.06 -3.44
CA ILE A 274 -2.71 -11.15 -4.19
C ILE A 274 -4.17 -10.89 -4.56
N VAL A 275 -4.67 -9.68 -4.37
CA VAL A 275 -6.01 -9.28 -4.83
C VAL A 275 -6.11 -9.38 -6.35
N LEU A 276 -7.31 -9.70 -6.85
CA LEU A 276 -7.50 -10.05 -8.27
C LEU A 276 -6.90 -9.04 -9.26
N PRO A 277 -7.07 -7.71 -9.12
CA PRO A 277 -6.47 -6.76 -10.05
C PRO A 277 -4.94 -6.83 -10.08
N ILE A 278 -4.31 -7.11 -8.93
CA ILE A 278 -2.86 -7.27 -8.79
C ILE A 278 -2.38 -8.53 -9.50
N VAL A 279 -3.08 -9.65 -9.34
CA VAL A 279 -2.78 -10.91 -10.05
C VAL A 279 -2.90 -10.73 -11.56
N LEU A 280 -3.89 -9.98 -12.03
CA LEU A 280 -4.03 -9.64 -13.45
C LEU A 280 -2.86 -8.76 -13.95
N ALA A 281 -2.37 -7.83 -13.11
CA ALA A 281 -1.18 -7.04 -13.42
C ALA A 281 0.08 -7.93 -13.51
N TYR A 282 0.27 -8.89 -12.58
CA TYR A 282 1.36 -9.88 -12.70
C TYR A 282 1.29 -10.66 -14.00
N ARG A 283 0.09 -11.14 -14.38
CA ARG A 283 -0.10 -11.85 -15.63
C ARG A 283 0.29 -10.99 -16.85
N LYS A 284 -0.09 -9.72 -16.84
CA LYS A 284 0.25 -8.78 -17.92
C LYS A 284 1.75 -8.51 -17.98
N TYR A 285 2.42 -8.35 -16.84
CA TYR A 285 3.82 -7.93 -16.76
C TYR A 285 4.81 -9.08 -16.88
N TYR A 286 4.52 -10.24 -16.28
CA TYR A 286 5.47 -11.35 -16.15
C TYR A 286 5.04 -12.61 -16.93
N GLY A 287 3.85 -12.60 -17.54
CA GLY A 287 3.26 -13.77 -18.17
C GLY A 287 2.51 -14.70 -17.20
N ALA A 288 1.59 -15.52 -17.74
CA ALA A 288 0.66 -16.28 -16.92
C ALA A 288 1.34 -17.34 -16.02
N ALA A 289 2.35 -18.05 -16.54
CA ALA A 289 3.03 -19.12 -15.79
C ALA A 289 3.79 -18.59 -14.58
N PHE A 290 4.50 -17.48 -14.73
CA PHE A 290 5.22 -16.84 -13.62
C PHE A 290 4.23 -16.18 -12.64
N ALA A 291 3.21 -15.48 -13.15
CA ALA A 291 2.19 -14.84 -12.32
C ALA A 291 1.47 -15.85 -11.41
N LEU A 292 1.02 -16.98 -11.95
CA LEU A 292 0.38 -18.03 -11.15
C LEU A 292 1.33 -18.58 -10.08
N ARG A 293 2.60 -18.82 -10.46
CA ARG A 293 3.60 -19.35 -9.53
C ARG A 293 3.88 -18.37 -8.39
N ILE A 294 4.12 -17.09 -8.68
CA ILE A 294 4.40 -16.10 -7.62
C ILE A 294 3.18 -15.85 -6.75
N THR A 295 1.96 -15.81 -7.31
CA THR A 295 0.72 -15.66 -6.52
C THR A 295 0.53 -16.82 -5.55
N ALA A 296 0.72 -18.06 -6.00
CA ALA A 296 0.65 -19.23 -5.13
C ALA A 296 1.73 -19.20 -4.01
N LEU A 297 2.97 -18.84 -4.37
CA LEU A 297 4.06 -18.71 -3.39
C LEU A 297 3.80 -17.56 -2.41
N MET A 298 3.26 -16.43 -2.86
CA MET A 298 2.84 -15.32 -2.00
C MET A 298 1.77 -15.77 -1.01
N PHE A 299 0.73 -16.46 -1.47
CA PHE A 299 -0.32 -16.97 -0.59
C PHE A 299 0.27 -17.87 0.51
N VAL A 300 1.09 -18.84 0.14
CA VAL A 300 1.76 -19.73 1.12
C VAL A 300 2.66 -18.95 2.06
N THR A 301 3.41 -17.97 1.54
CA THR A 301 4.30 -17.11 2.35
C THR A 301 3.52 -16.30 3.37
N MET A 302 2.39 -15.71 2.98
CA MET A 302 1.52 -14.90 3.85
C MET A 302 0.92 -15.75 4.97
N VAL A 303 0.41 -16.95 4.65
CA VAL A 303 -0.13 -17.90 5.61
C VAL A 303 0.96 -18.33 6.62
N LEU A 304 2.13 -18.73 6.14
CA LEU A 304 3.24 -19.15 7.00
C LEU A 304 3.79 -17.99 7.85
N ALA A 305 3.88 -16.79 7.30
CA ALA A 305 4.32 -15.61 8.04
C ALA A 305 3.32 -15.25 9.14
N ALA A 306 2.01 -15.27 8.84
CA ALA A 306 0.97 -15.00 9.82
C ALA A 306 1.00 -16.03 10.97
N LEU A 307 1.13 -17.31 10.65
CA LEU A 307 1.27 -18.38 11.67
C LEU A 307 2.55 -18.21 12.50
N ALA A 308 3.67 -17.88 11.86
CA ALA A 308 4.94 -17.70 12.56
C ALA A 308 4.89 -16.50 13.52
N VAL A 309 4.28 -15.38 13.09
CA VAL A 309 4.12 -14.19 13.92
C VAL A 309 3.10 -14.40 15.02
N ASP A 310 1.98 -15.06 14.73
CA ASP A 310 0.98 -15.44 15.74
C ASP A 310 1.62 -16.31 16.85
N GLY A 311 2.36 -17.35 16.45
CA GLY A 311 3.10 -18.20 17.38
C GLY A 311 4.16 -17.45 18.19
N LEU A 312 4.92 -16.56 17.57
CA LEU A 312 5.93 -15.72 18.23
C LEU A 312 5.27 -14.79 19.26
N PHE A 313 4.23 -14.06 18.85
CA PHE A 313 3.51 -13.12 19.73
C PHE A 313 2.76 -13.83 20.84
N SER A 314 2.22 -15.03 20.59
CA SER A 314 1.64 -15.90 21.61
C SER A 314 2.69 -16.34 22.64
N ALA A 315 3.87 -16.78 22.19
CA ALA A 315 4.95 -17.20 23.08
C ALA A 315 5.50 -16.06 23.94
N LEU A 316 5.48 -14.81 23.41
CA LEU A 316 5.91 -13.62 24.12
C LEU A 316 4.80 -12.97 24.96
N GLY A 317 3.56 -13.49 24.92
CA GLY A 317 2.41 -12.90 25.62
C GLY A 317 2.00 -11.53 25.09
N LEU A 318 2.27 -11.26 23.80
CA LEU A 318 2.02 -9.96 23.16
C LEU A 318 0.68 -9.91 22.40
N ILE A 319 -0.01 -11.05 22.24
CA ILE A 319 -1.35 -11.04 21.64
C ILE A 319 -2.30 -10.30 22.59
N PRO A 320 -3.11 -9.34 22.10
CA PRO A 320 -4.07 -8.64 22.94
C PRO A 320 -5.02 -9.61 23.64
N SER A 321 -4.95 -9.66 24.98
CA SER A 321 -5.73 -10.60 25.83
C SER A 321 -6.93 -9.94 26.51
N GLY A 322 -7.07 -8.62 26.35
CA GLY A 322 -8.22 -7.84 26.87
C GLY A 322 -9.51 -8.10 26.07
N PRO A 323 -10.63 -7.53 26.52
CA PRO A 323 -11.86 -7.54 25.72
C PRO A 323 -11.56 -6.93 24.34
N ARG A 324 -12.11 -7.56 23.30
CA ARG A 324 -11.96 -7.02 21.94
C ARG A 324 -12.65 -5.67 21.85
N PRO A 325 -12.12 -4.74 21.03
CA PRO A 325 -12.74 -3.45 20.88
C PRO A 325 -14.19 -3.63 20.41
N THR A 326 -15.07 -2.91 21.06
CA THR A 326 -16.48 -2.85 20.64
C THR A 326 -16.59 -1.99 19.37
N ARG A 327 -17.73 -2.06 18.70
CA ARG A 327 -18.04 -1.19 17.57
C ARG A 327 -17.81 0.30 17.92
N GLY A 328 -18.24 0.73 19.12
CA GLY A 328 -18.05 2.12 19.57
C GLY A 328 -16.58 2.52 19.70
N ASP A 329 -15.71 1.58 20.11
CA ASP A 329 -14.28 1.82 20.24
C ASP A 329 -13.58 1.94 18.87
N ILE A 330 -14.03 1.16 17.87
CA ILE A 330 -13.46 1.16 16.52
C ILE A 330 -13.85 2.41 15.73
N PHE A 331 -15.15 2.78 15.81
CA PHE A 331 -15.66 3.91 15.05
C PHE A 331 -15.44 5.24 15.78
N GLY A 332 -15.21 5.19 17.09
CA GLY A 332 -14.95 6.37 17.90
C GLY A 332 -16.13 7.36 17.94
N SER A 333 -15.84 8.56 18.35
CA SER A 333 -16.79 9.68 18.33
C SER A 333 -16.03 10.98 18.18
N VAL A 334 -16.66 12.00 17.57
CA VAL A 334 -16.05 13.33 17.50
C VAL A 334 -16.10 13.97 18.88
N GLN A 335 -14.97 13.98 19.56
CA GLN A 335 -14.80 14.57 20.91
C GLN A 335 -13.74 15.67 20.89
N VAL A 336 -13.79 16.54 21.89
CA VAL A 336 -12.76 17.58 22.08
C VAL A 336 -11.59 16.98 22.85
N ASP A 337 -10.70 16.31 22.15
CA ASP A 337 -9.51 15.65 22.67
C ASP A 337 -8.27 15.97 21.83
N TYR A 338 -7.13 15.31 22.12
CA TYR A 338 -5.90 15.48 21.35
C TYR A 338 -6.06 15.09 19.88
N LYS A 339 -6.96 14.15 19.55
CA LYS A 339 -7.22 13.70 18.17
C LYS A 339 -7.87 14.81 17.36
N LEU A 340 -8.77 15.60 17.95
CA LEU A 340 -9.33 16.77 17.30
C LEU A 340 -8.24 17.78 16.90
N ALA A 341 -7.30 18.07 17.81
CA ALA A 341 -6.19 18.97 17.53
C ALA A 341 -5.30 18.42 16.38
N LEU A 342 -5.00 17.12 16.40
CA LEU A 342 -4.23 16.46 15.34
C LEU A 342 -5.00 16.42 14.01
N ASN A 343 -6.31 16.21 14.04
CA ASN A 343 -7.15 16.24 12.83
C ASN A 343 -7.20 17.64 12.21
N ILE A 344 -7.28 18.70 13.03
CA ILE A 344 -7.21 20.10 12.56
C ILE A 344 -5.84 20.36 11.91
N LEU A 345 -4.75 19.91 12.54
CA LEU A 345 -3.40 19.99 11.97
C LEU A 345 -3.32 19.22 10.65
N GLY A 346 -3.88 18.02 10.60
CA GLY A 346 -3.98 17.22 9.39
C GLY A 346 -4.71 17.95 8.26
N VAL A 347 -5.87 18.54 8.56
CA VAL A 347 -6.62 19.37 7.60
C VAL A 347 -5.79 20.55 7.11
N ALA A 348 -5.04 21.21 8.01
CA ALA A 348 -4.16 22.33 7.63
C ALA A 348 -3.03 21.88 6.69
N ILE A 349 -2.34 20.76 7.00
CA ILE A 349 -1.29 20.19 6.14
C ILE A 349 -1.87 19.82 4.77
N PHE A 350 -3.00 19.12 4.76
CA PHE A 350 -3.70 18.73 3.53
C PHE A 350 -4.05 19.97 2.69
N ALA A 351 -4.66 20.98 3.30
CA ALA A 351 -5.03 22.23 2.63
C ALA A 351 -3.82 22.97 2.06
N ILE A 352 -2.71 23.07 2.82
CA ILE A 352 -1.47 23.74 2.38
C ILE A 352 -0.90 23.01 1.15
N PHE A 353 -0.78 21.68 1.18
CA PHE A 353 -0.22 20.93 0.05
C PHE A 353 -1.12 21.01 -1.19
N PHE A 354 -2.45 20.89 -1.01
CA PHE A 354 -3.39 21.05 -2.12
C PHE A 354 -3.38 22.48 -2.70
N TRP A 355 -3.27 23.51 -1.86
CA TRP A 355 -3.15 24.89 -2.29
C TRP A 355 -1.83 25.14 -3.06
N LEU A 356 -0.70 24.64 -2.57
CA LEU A 356 0.60 24.76 -3.21
C LEU A 356 0.59 24.12 -4.60
N THR A 357 0.04 22.92 -4.72
CA THR A 357 -0.10 22.24 -6.02
C THR A 357 -1.12 22.89 -6.94
N SER A 358 -2.13 23.57 -6.42
CA SER A 358 -3.10 24.30 -7.24
C SER A 358 -2.50 25.57 -7.83
N ARG A 359 -1.61 26.25 -7.11
CA ARG A 359 -0.90 27.45 -7.61
C ARG A 359 0.19 27.12 -8.63
N ARG A 360 0.97 26.06 -8.40
CA ARG A 360 2.12 25.68 -9.24
C ARG A 360 1.80 24.58 -10.26
N GLY A 361 0.68 23.90 -10.10
CA GLY A 361 0.32 22.76 -10.93
C GLY A 361 -0.45 23.10 -12.19
N ALA A 362 -0.27 22.24 -13.20
CA ALA A 362 -1.16 22.09 -14.35
C ALA A 362 -1.88 20.74 -14.26
N THR A 363 -3.01 20.61 -14.97
CA THR A 363 -3.70 19.33 -15.08
C THR A 363 -3.28 18.64 -16.36
N ASP A 364 -2.79 17.40 -16.27
CA ASP A 364 -2.53 16.56 -17.45
C ASP A 364 -3.87 16.24 -18.13
N PRO A 365 -4.04 16.60 -19.41
CA PRO A 365 -5.32 16.43 -20.11
C PRO A 365 -5.66 14.97 -20.40
N MET A 366 -4.69 14.04 -20.30
CA MET A 366 -4.88 12.62 -20.60
C MET A 366 -5.33 11.81 -19.38
N CYS A 367 -4.77 12.07 -18.22
CA CYS A 367 -5.04 11.29 -17.00
C CYS A 367 -5.65 12.11 -15.84
N GLY A 368 -5.74 13.44 -15.98
CA GLY A 368 -6.30 14.32 -14.96
C GLY A 368 -5.41 14.59 -13.74
N MET A 369 -4.19 14.04 -13.71
CA MET A 369 -3.25 14.26 -12.59
C MET A 369 -2.71 15.69 -12.59
N LYS A 370 -2.45 16.22 -11.38
CA LYS A 370 -1.75 17.50 -11.22
C LYS A 370 -0.25 17.31 -11.27
N VAL A 371 0.42 18.10 -12.13
CA VAL A 371 1.87 18.08 -12.34
C VAL A 371 2.45 19.45 -12.11
N ASP A 372 3.69 19.56 -11.65
CA ASP A 372 4.38 20.85 -11.50
C ASP A 372 4.76 21.39 -12.88
N LYS A 373 4.27 22.59 -13.20
CA LYS A 373 4.54 23.27 -14.51
C LYS A 373 6.02 23.44 -14.80
N GLY A 374 6.85 23.64 -13.76
CA GLY A 374 8.28 23.84 -13.92
C GLY A 374 9.07 22.58 -14.29
N LYS A 375 8.46 21.39 -14.14
CA LYS A 375 9.13 20.09 -14.33
C LYS A 375 8.38 19.14 -15.25
N ALA A 376 7.12 19.43 -15.55
CA ALA A 376 6.28 18.58 -16.39
C ALA A 376 6.77 18.52 -17.83
N LEU A 377 6.55 17.38 -18.48
CA LEU A 377 6.72 17.27 -19.93
C LEU A 377 5.69 18.15 -20.63
N THR A 378 6.10 18.82 -21.69
CA THR A 378 5.23 19.73 -22.43
C THR A 378 5.02 19.28 -23.87
N ALA A 379 3.85 19.60 -24.41
CA ALA A 379 3.58 19.61 -25.85
C ALA A 379 2.75 20.85 -26.18
N GLU A 380 2.99 21.41 -27.35
CA GLU A 380 2.23 22.58 -27.85
C GLU A 380 1.16 22.11 -28.84
N ARG A 381 -0.05 22.68 -28.72
CA ARG A 381 -1.14 22.44 -29.65
C ARG A 381 -2.03 23.67 -29.72
N ASP A 382 -2.29 24.15 -30.95
CA ASP A 382 -3.16 25.29 -31.23
C ASP A 382 -2.74 26.58 -30.46
N GLY A 383 -1.43 26.77 -30.29
CA GLY A 383 -0.86 27.89 -29.53
C GLY A 383 -0.95 27.77 -28.02
N HIS A 384 -1.41 26.63 -27.49
CA HIS A 384 -1.49 26.33 -26.06
C HIS A 384 -0.46 25.28 -25.65
N THR A 385 0.23 25.54 -24.53
CA THR A 385 1.15 24.58 -23.91
C THR A 385 0.39 23.67 -22.94
N TYR A 386 0.46 22.35 -23.19
CA TYR A 386 -0.09 21.32 -22.35
C TYR A 386 1.01 20.65 -21.54
N PHE A 387 0.68 20.22 -20.31
CA PHE A 387 1.61 19.65 -19.34
C PHE A 387 1.23 18.20 -19.03
N PHE A 388 2.22 17.30 -19.01
CA PHE A 388 2.00 15.84 -18.87
C PHE A 388 2.81 15.25 -17.74
N CYS A 389 2.24 14.25 -17.06
CA CYS A 389 2.88 13.52 -15.97
C CYS A 389 3.93 12.51 -16.49
N SER A 390 3.82 12.07 -17.74
CA SER A 390 4.68 11.04 -18.33
C SER A 390 4.75 11.16 -19.85
N GLU A 391 5.79 10.56 -20.44
CA GLU A 391 5.93 10.38 -21.90
C GLU A 391 4.72 9.69 -22.52
N HIS A 392 4.13 8.72 -21.80
CA HIS A 392 2.94 8.01 -22.25
C HIS A 392 1.76 8.95 -22.47
N CYS A 393 1.49 9.82 -21.50
CA CYS A 393 0.41 10.81 -21.61
C CYS A 393 0.71 11.80 -22.74
N ARG A 394 1.95 12.29 -22.85
CA ARG A 394 2.38 13.17 -23.95
C ARG A 394 2.20 12.52 -25.31
N HIS A 395 2.73 11.31 -25.53
CA HIS A 395 2.56 10.57 -26.78
C HIS A 395 1.12 10.17 -27.08
N GLY A 396 0.33 9.87 -26.02
CA GLY A 396 -1.11 9.64 -26.16
C GLY A 396 -1.84 10.86 -26.71
N PHE A 397 -1.50 12.04 -26.18
CA PHE A 397 -2.05 13.32 -26.64
C PHE A 397 -1.64 13.68 -28.07
N GLU A 398 -0.36 13.45 -28.41
CA GLU A 398 0.16 13.66 -29.77
C GLU A 398 -0.50 12.73 -30.79
N ARG A 399 -0.76 11.46 -30.44
CA ARG A 399 -1.43 10.47 -31.31
C ARG A 399 -2.93 10.73 -31.54
N GLN A 400 -3.62 11.43 -30.66
CA GLN A 400 -5.03 11.82 -30.89
C GLN A 400 -5.22 12.79 -32.06
N ARG A 401 -4.15 13.08 -32.81
CA ARG A 401 -4.13 13.95 -33.98
C ARG A 401 -4.06 13.18 -35.30
N ALA A 402 -3.79 11.89 -35.25
CA ALA A 402 -3.79 11.00 -36.41
C ALA A 402 -5.13 10.22 -36.49
#